data_566517fcacc91833b840bcb0e298ccfc
#
_entry.id   566517fcacc91833b840bcb0e298ccfc
#
_cell.length_a   1.000
_cell.length_b   1.000
_cell.length_c   1.000
_cell.angle_alpha   90.00
_cell.angle_beta   90.00
_cell.angle_gamma   90.00
#
_symmetry.space_group_name_H-M   'P 1'
#
loop_
_entity.id
_entity.type
_entity.pdbx_description
1 polymer ?
#
loop_
_entity_poly.entity_id
_entity_poly.type
_entity_poly.pdbx_seq_one_letter_code
_entity_poly.pdbx_strand_id
1 'polypeptide(L)'
;MDIENSNLGKIVQVIGAVVDAEFPEGSTPKIYDALEVTYSVPGLEEGKKLVLETQQHLGSNRVRSVAMSSTEGLVRGTEVLNTGAPISVPVGEKVLGRIFNVVGDTVDNKGPCGHEETRPIHRAAPELMDQDTEANILETGIKVIDLICPFIKGGKVGAFG
;
A
#
# COMPACT_ATOMS: atom_id res chain seq x y z
N MET A 1 20.17 -21.59 12.66
CA MET A 1 18.74 -21.84 12.36
C MET A 1 18.26 -20.64 11.60
N ASP A 2 18.08 -20.84 10.31
CA ASP A 2 17.97 -19.77 9.32
C ASP A 2 16.63 -19.04 9.44
N ILE A 3 16.68 -17.81 9.91
CA ILE A 3 15.52 -16.90 10.03
C ILE A 3 14.94 -16.56 8.65
N GLU A 4 15.75 -16.69 7.59
CA GLU A 4 15.33 -16.42 6.21
C GLU A 4 14.26 -17.39 5.67
N ASN A 5 14.21 -18.63 6.13
CA ASN A 5 13.25 -19.63 5.63
C ASN A 5 11.87 -19.59 6.31
N SER A 6 11.74 -18.91 7.45
CA SER A 6 10.47 -18.87 8.19
C SER A 6 9.45 -17.91 7.58
N ASN A 7 9.89 -16.93 6.81
CA ASN A 7 9.00 -15.90 6.22
C ASN A 7 8.53 -16.23 4.79
N LEU A 8 8.93 -17.39 4.27
CA LEU A 8 8.54 -17.81 2.92
C LEU A 8 7.29 -18.68 2.96
N GLY A 9 6.29 -18.27 2.21
CA GLY A 9 5.06 -19.01 1.96
C GLY A 9 4.91 -19.39 0.50
N LYS A 10 3.77 -19.98 0.16
CA LYS A 10 3.41 -20.36 -1.22
C LYS A 10 1.99 -19.91 -1.55
N ILE A 11 1.80 -19.44 -2.77
CA ILE A 11 0.46 -19.12 -3.28
C ILE A 11 -0.32 -20.40 -3.49
N VAL A 12 -1.52 -20.46 -2.91
CA VAL A 12 -2.43 -21.61 -3.04
C VAL A 12 -3.59 -21.34 -3.97
N GLN A 13 -4.01 -20.07 -4.11
CA GLN A 13 -5.13 -19.69 -4.97
C GLN A 13 -4.98 -18.24 -5.45
N VAL A 14 -5.42 -17.99 -6.69
CA VAL A 14 -5.51 -16.65 -7.29
C VAL A 14 -6.90 -16.48 -7.89
N ILE A 15 -7.64 -15.45 -7.46
CA ILE A 15 -8.97 -15.12 -7.96
C ILE A 15 -9.01 -13.61 -8.25
N GLY A 16 -8.70 -13.23 -9.48
CA GLY A 16 -8.55 -11.80 -9.82
C GLY A 16 -7.50 -11.14 -8.95
N ALA A 17 -7.85 -10.07 -8.23
CA ALA A 17 -6.96 -9.37 -7.32
C ALA A 17 -6.79 -10.05 -5.94
N VAL A 18 -7.57 -11.09 -5.66
CA VAL A 18 -7.50 -11.82 -4.38
C VAL A 18 -6.56 -13.00 -4.50
N VAL A 19 -5.60 -13.08 -3.60
CA VAL A 19 -4.57 -14.12 -3.57
C VAL A 19 -4.54 -14.76 -2.19
N ASP A 20 -4.70 -16.08 -2.15
CA ASP A 20 -4.55 -16.85 -0.91
C ASP A 20 -3.17 -17.50 -0.89
N ALA A 21 -2.47 -17.33 0.22
CA ALA A 21 -1.14 -17.87 0.45
C ALA A 21 -1.08 -18.70 1.74
N GLU A 22 -0.25 -19.73 1.75
CA GLU A 22 -0.03 -20.61 2.89
C GLU A 22 1.41 -20.44 3.39
N PHE A 23 1.57 -20.32 4.70
CA PHE A 23 2.86 -20.13 5.36
C PHE A 23 3.17 -21.32 6.29
N PRO A 24 4.43 -21.51 6.67
CA PRO A 24 4.79 -22.48 7.72
C PRO A 24 4.09 -22.16 9.05
N GLU A 25 3.94 -23.19 9.88
CA GLU A 25 3.37 -23.03 11.21
C GLU A 25 4.17 -22.02 12.04
N GLY A 26 3.47 -21.09 12.69
CA GLY A 26 4.08 -20.01 13.48
C GLY A 26 4.59 -18.81 12.69
N SER A 27 4.51 -18.84 11.34
CA SER A 27 5.00 -17.75 10.46
C SER A 27 3.89 -17.04 9.70
N THR A 28 2.65 -17.18 10.16
CA THR A 28 1.50 -16.55 9.52
C THR A 28 1.61 -15.02 9.57
N PRO A 29 1.55 -14.31 8.43
CA PRO A 29 1.58 -12.86 8.36
C PRO A 29 0.49 -12.22 9.22
N LYS A 30 0.77 -11.06 9.77
CA LYS A 30 -0.24 -10.25 10.45
C LYS A 30 -1.15 -9.58 9.42
N ILE A 31 -2.34 -9.17 9.87
CA ILE A 31 -3.21 -8.32 9.07
C ILE A 31 -2.47 -7.02 8.73
N TYR A 32 -2.55 -6.61 7.46
CA TYR A 32 -1.85 -5.49 6.83
C TYR A 32 -0.36 -5.71 6.55
N ASP A 33 0.24 -6.85 6.90
CA ASP A 33 1.60 -7.13 6.44
C ASP A 33 1.65 -7.18 4.91
N ALA A 34 2.70 -6.58 4.36
CA ALA A 34 3.02 -6.63 2.94
C ALA A 34 3.71 -7.95 2.61
N LEU A 35 3.23 -8.59 1.56
CA LEU A 35 3.81 -9.80 1.01
C LEU A 35 4.40 -9.49 -0.36
N GLU A 36 5.63 -9.92 -0.61
CA GLU A 36 6.32 -9.73 -1.89
C GLU A 36 6.37 -11.04 -2.68
N VAL A 37 6.01 -10.95 -3.95
CA VAL A 37 6.07 -12.07 -4.89
C VAL A 37 6.87 -11.64 -6.11
N THR A 38 7.86 -12.45 -6.48
CA THR A 38 8.57 -12.27 -7.74
C THR A 38 8.32 -13.48 -8.62
N TYR A 39 7.82 -13.26 -9.83
CA TYR A 39 7.50 -14.34 -10.76
C TYR A 39 7.81 -13.96 -12.20
N SER A 40 8.12 -14.97 -13.01
CA SER A 40 8.41 -14.79 -14.42
C SER A 40 7.13 -14.74 -15.24
N VAL A 41 7.02 -13.78 -16.13
CA VAL A 41 5.94 -13.69 -17.11
C VAL A 41 6.53 -13.93 -18.49
N PRO A 42 5.95 -14.82 -19.31
CA PRO A 42 6.42 -15.05 -20.68
C PRO A 42 6.48 -13.73 -21.47
N GLY A 43 7.64 -13.43 -22.04
CA GLY A 43 7.88 -12.21 -22.81
C GLY A 43 8.46 -11.03 -22.02
N LEU A 44 8.70 -11.17 -20.71
CA LEU A 44 9.47 -10.21 -19.91
C LEU A 44 10.80 -10.83 -19.51
N GLU A 45 11.92 -10.15 -19.79
CA GLU A 45 13.26 -10.63 -19.42
C GLU A 45 13.52 -10.54 -17.91
N GLU A 46 12.90 -9.57 -17.24
CA GLU A 46 12.97 -9.42 -15.79
C GLU A 46 11.72 -9.97 -15.11
N GLY A 47 11.89 -10.59 -13.95
CA GLY A 47 10.77 -11.07 -13.12
C GLY A 47 9.87 -9.92 -12.70
N LYS A 48 8.55 -10.13 -12.77
CA LYS A 48 7.57 -9.16 -12.30
C LYS A 48 7.50 -9.20 -10.77
N LYS A 49 7.67 -8.06 -10.13
CA LYS A 49 7.46 -7.88 -8.69
C LYS A 49 6.00 -7.49 -8.44
N LEU A 50 5.35 -8.19 -7.52
CA LEU A 50 3.98 -7.92 -7.08
C LEU A 50 3.97 -7.82 -5.56
N VAL A 51 3.33 -6.78 -5.04
CA VAL A 51 3.08 -6.63 -3.62
C VAL A 51 1.62 -6.97 -3.34
N LEU A 52 1.40 -7.79 -2.30
CA LEU A 52 0.09 -8.16 -1.79
C LEU A 52 -0.04 -7.60 -0.37
N GLU A 53 -1.24 -7.26 0.04
CA GLU A 53 -1.53 -6.86 1.42
C GLU A 53 -2.41 -7.90 2.09
N THR A 54 -1.99 -8.40 3.25
CA THR A 54 -2.75 -9.38 4.02
C THR A 54 -4.01 -8.75 4.61
N GLN A 55 -5.18 -9.32 4.29
CA GLN A 55 -6.49 -8.78 4.71
C GLN A 55 -7.21 -9.68 5.70
N GLN A 56 -6.99 -11.00 5.64
CA GLN A 56 -7.74 -11.95 6.44
C GLN A 56 -6.95 -13.23 6.71
N HIS A 57 -7.08 -13.77 7.91
CA HIS A 57 -6.65 -15.13 8.24
C HIS A 57 -7.78 -16.12 7.90
N LEU A 58 -7.44 -17.17 7.15
CA LEU A 58 -8.39 -18.21 6.74
C LEU A 58 -8.33 -19.45 7.64
N GLY A 59 -7.39 -19.49 8.60
CA GLY A 59 -7.06 -20.67 9.37
C GLY A 59 -6.04 -21.58 8.67
N SER A 60 -5.53 -22.59 9.36
CA SER A 60 -4.53 -23.53 8.83
C SER A 60 -3.31 -22.85 8.17
N ASN A 61 -2.80 -21.80 8.81
CA ASN A 61 -1.66 -21.00 8.35
C ASN A 61 -1.85 -20.31 6.97
N ARG A 62 -3.12 -20.15 6.56
CA ARG A 62 -3.48 -19.48 5.30
C ARG A 62 -3.97 -18.08 5.54
N VAL A 63 -3.55 -17.20 4.66
CA VAL A 63 -3.98 -15.79 4.62
C VAL A 63 -4.59 -15.45 3.28
N ARG A 64 -5.56 -14.57 3.30
CA ARG A 64 -6.12 -13.92 2.12
C ARG A 64 -5.55 -12.53 2.00
N SER A 65 -5.05 -12.21 0.82
CA SER A 65 -4.38 -10.96 0.52
C SER A 65 -4.95 -10.33 -0.73
N VAL A 66 -4.80 -9.02 -0.85
CA VAL A 66 -5.21 -8.23 -2.03
C VAL A 66 -3.96 -7.76 -2.77
N ALA A 67 -3.94 -7.98 -4.07
CA ALA A 67 -2.85 -7.58 -4.94
C ALA A 67 -2.91 -6.07 -5.22
N MET A 68 -1.77 -5.39 -5.09
CA MET A 68 -1.62 -3.95 -5.36
C MET A 68 -1.44 -3.63 -6.84
N SER A 69 -1.28 -4.65 -7.68
CA SER A 69 -1.23 -4.53 -9.15
C SER A 69 -1.78 -5.81 -9.81
N SER A 70 -1.72 -5.87 -11.15
CA SER A 70 -2.24 -7.03 -11.90
C SER A 70 -1.55 -8.34 -11.49
N THR A 71 -2.35 -9.36 -11.24
CA THR A 71 -1.95 -10.74 -10.93
C THR A 71 -1.74 -11.60 -12.18
N GLU A 72 -1.77 -11.00 -13.37
CA GLU A 72 -1.67 -11.70 -14.62
C GLU A 72 -0.31 -12.42 -14.74
N GLY A 73 -0.35 -13.71 -15.05
CA GLY A 73 0.83 -14.58 -15.06
C GLY A 73 1.21 -15.19 -13.71
N LEU A 74 0.57 -14.79 -12.61
CA LEU A 74 0.81 -15.37 -11.30
C LEU A 74 0.19 -16.78 -11.21
N VAL A 75 0.99 -17.76 -10.80
CA VAL A 75 0.58 -19.15 -10.74
C VAL A 75 0.57 -19.68 -9.30
N ARG A 76 -0.23 -20.70 -9.08
CA ARG A 76 -0.22 -21.45 -7.83
C ARG A 76 1.15 -22.11 -7.61
N GLY A 77 1.61 -22.11 -6.36
CA GLY A 77 2.90 -22.67 -5.97
C GLY A 77 4.05 -21.66 -6.04
N THR A 78 3.81 -20.45 -6.58
CA THR A 78 4.81 -19.36 -6.54
C THR A 78 5.16 -19.01 -5.08
N GLU A 79 6.44 -18.79 -4.82
CA GLU A 79 6.92 -18.37 -3.51
C GLU A 79 6.49 -16.94 -3.20
N VAL A 80 6.16 -16.70 -1.96
CA VAL A 80 5.75 -15.40 -1.43
C VAL A 80 6.50 -15.11 -0.13
N LEU A 81 7.12 -13.95 -0.07
CA LEU A 81 7.88 -13.48 1.09
C LEU A 81 7.02 -12.57 1.96
N ASN A 82 6.88 -12.91 3.25
CA ASN A 82 6.33 -12.00 4.24
C ASN A 82 7.42 -10.99 4.65
N THR A 83 7.17 -9.70 4.44
CA THR A 83 8.11 -8.63 4.82
C THR A 83 8.11 -8.36 6.32
N GLY A 84 7.07 -8.82 7.05
CA GLY A 84 6.89 -8.57 8.49
C GLY A 84 6.51 -7.13 8.83
N ALA A 85 6.19 -6.31 7.83
CA ALA A 85 5.82 -4.91 7.97
C ALA A 85 4.70 -4.54 6.98
N PRO A 86 3.88 -3.52 7.28
CA PRO A 86 2.88 -3.02 6.34
C PRO A 86 3.53 -2.28 5.18
N ILE A 87 2.75 -2.11 4.09
CA ILE A 87 3.15 -1.26 2.96
C ILE A 87 3.49 0.13 3.49
N SER A 88 4.68 0.61 3.16
CA SER A 88 5.19 1.91 3.57
C SER A 88 5.55 2.74 2.35
N VAL A 89 5.25 4.03 2.41
CA VAL A 89 5.48 4.97 1.31
C VAL A 89 6.44 6.09 1.74
N PRO A 90 7.22 6.64 0.81
CA PRO A 90 8.11 7.75 1.10
C PRO A 90 7.31 9.00 1.51
N VAL A 91 7.86 9.76 2.46
CA VAL A 91 7.29 11.00 2.96
C VAL A 91 8.36 12.09 3.05
N GLY A 92 7.93 13.33 3.30
CA GLY A 92 8.79 14.50 3.46
C GLY A 92 8.83 15.42 2.23
N GLU A 93 9.65 16.47 2.30
CA GLU A 93 9.69 17.50 1.25
C GLU A 93 10.15 16.98 -0.12
N LYS A 94 11.02 15.97 -0.14
CA LYS A 94 11.58 15.40 -1.38
C LYS A 94 10.55 14.67 -2.24
N VAL A 95 9.37 14.35 -1.68
CA VAL A 95 8.28 13.73 -2.44
C VAL A 95 7.39 14.73 -3.17
N LEU A 96 7.54 16.02 -2.88
CA LEU A 96 6.74 17.07 -3.51
C LEU A 96 7.03 17.15 -5.01
N GLY A 97 5.97 17.23 -5.82
CA GLY A 97 6.06 17.30 -7.28
C GLY A 97 6.49 15.98 -7.95
N ARG A 98 6.48 14.86 -7.22
CA ARG A 98 6.75 13.52 -7.71
C ARG A 98 5.44 12.71 -7.83
N ILE A 99 5.47 11.66 -8.66
CA ILE A 99 4.34 10.75 -8.85
C ILE A 99 4.78 9.35 -8.44
N PHE A 100 3.96 8.71 -7.61
CA PHE A 100 4.23 7.39 -7.05
C PHE A 100 3.11 6.41 -7.40
N ASN A 101 3.46 5.12 -7.46
CA ASN A 101 2.48 4.05 -7.45
C ASN A 101 1.99 3.78 -6.01
N VAL A 102 1.09 2.80 -5.86
CA VAL A 102 0.48 2.46 -4.55
C VAL A 102 1.47 1.87 -3.54
N VAL A 103 2.63 1.40 -3.98
CA VAL A 103 3.68 0.84 -3.12
C VAL A 103 4.84 1.80 -2.87
N GLY A 104 4.74 3.04 -3.36
CA GLY A 104 5.72 4.10 -3.12
C GLY A 104 6.87 4.17 -4.13
N ASP A 105 6.83 3.40 -5.23
CA ASP A 105 7.83 3.53 -6.30
C ASP A 105 7.53 4.74 -7.18
N THR A 106 8.56 5.44 -7.63
CA THR A 106 8.42 6.57 -8.55
C THR A 106 8.04 6.11 -9.96
N VAL A 107 7.01 6.73 -10.55
CA VAL A 107 6.50 6.42 -11.90
C VAL A 107 6.56 7.60 -12.86
N ASP A 108 7.20 8.69 -12.45
CA ASP A 108 7.29 9.96 -13.21
C ASP A 108 8.51 10.04 -14.13
N ASN A 109 9.27 8.96 -14.29
CA ASN A 109 10.51 8.89 -15.09
C ASN A 109 11.61 9.88 -14.71
N LYS A 110 11.57 10.44 -13.47
CA LYS A 110 12.58 11.37 -12.97
C LYS A 110 13.65 10.71 -12.11
N GLY A 111 13.72 9.37 -12.14
CA GLY A 111 14.64 8.58 -11.34
C GLY A 111 14.18 8.42 -9.88
N PRO A 112 15.00 7.77 -9.03
CA PRO A 112 14.64 7.49 -7.65
C PRO A 112 14.33 8.77 -6.87
N CYS A 113 13.34 8.70 -5.99
CA CYS A 113 13.10 9.76 -5.02
C CYS A 113 14.09 9.59 -3.86
N GLY A 114 14.96 10.57 -3.66
CA GLY A 114 15.95 10.53 -2.56
C GLY A 114 15.30 10.78 -1.18
N HIS A 115 14.23 10.02 -0.84
CA HIS A 115 13.53 10.14 0.43
C HIS A 115 14.42 9.67 1.60
N GLU A 116 14.22 10.26 2.76
CA GLU A 116 14.94 9.93 3.99
C GLU A 116 14.07 9.15 4.97
N GLU A 117 12.74 9.26 4.83
CA GLU A 117 11.74 8.65 5.71
C GLU A 117 10.66 7.95 4.90
N THR A 118 10.22 6.79 5.40
CA THR A 118 9.02 6.11 4.92
C THR A 118 8.03 5.97 6.06
N ARG A 119 6.73 5.97 5.75
CA ARG A 119 5.67 5.73 6.73
C ARG A 119 4.69 4.69 6.25
N PRO A 120 4.19 3.84 7.18
CA PRO A 120 3.16 2.86 6.85
C PRO A 120 1.87 3.57 6.41
N ILE A 121 1.18 2.97 5.43
CA ILE A 121 -0.10 3.50 4.94
C ILE A 121 -1.22 3.36 5.96
N HIS A 122 -1.14 2.36 6.84
CA HIS A 122 -2.08 2.17 7.94
C HIS A 122 -1.59 2.91 9.18
N ARG A 123 -2.31 3.94 9.55
CA ARG A 123 -2.02 4.77 10.73
C ARG A 123 -3.30 5.00 11.53
N ALA A 124 -3.14 5.08 12.86
CA ALA A 124 -4.20 5.59 13.71
C ALA A 124 -4.54 7.04 13.33
N ALA A 125 -5.81 7.41 13.48
CA ALA A 125 -6.21 8.80 13.35
C ALA A 125 -5.51 9.64 14.45
N PRO A 126 -5.18 10.92 14.16
CA PRO A 126 -4.64 11.82 15.19
C PRO A 126 -5.64 11.99 16.33
N GLU A 127 -5.15 12.11 17.56
CA GLU A 127 -5.98 12.37 18.72
C GLU A 127 -6.63 13.76 18.62
N LEU A 128 -7.74 13.96 19.34
CA LEU A 128 -8.45 15.24 19.31
C LEU A 128 -7.56 16.42 19.76
N MET A 129 -6.63 16.17 20.67
CA MET A 129 -5.66 17.16 21.16
C MET A 129 -4.63 17.59 20.11
N ASP A 130 -4.37 16.74 19.10
CA ASP A 130 -3.42 17.00 18.02
C ASP A 130 -4.10 17.67 16.80
N GLN A 131 -5.42 17.86 16.87
CA GLN A 131 -6.18 18.47 15.78
C GLN A 131 -6.30 19.96 15.99
N ASP A 132 -6.07 20.74 14.93
CA ASP A 132 -6.35 22.18 14.91
C ASP A 132 -7.89 22.36 14.95
N THR A 133 -8.39 23.03 15.99
CA THR A 133 -9.82 23.33 16.17
C THR A 133 -10.22 24.65 15.56
N GLU A 134 -9.27 25.46 15.05
CA GLU A 134 -9.57 26.73 14.40
C GLU A 134 -10.09 26.52 12.97
N ALA A 135 -11.20 27.18 12.66
CA ALA A 135 -11.82 27.15 11.35
C ALA A 135 -11.10 28.09 10.38
N ASN A 136 -9.98 27.65 9.82
CA ASN A 136 -9.23 28.40 8.82
C ASN A 136 -9.82 28.20 7.42
N ILE A 137 -10.18 29.27 6.73
CA ILE A 137 -10.74 29.24 5.37
C ILE A 137 -9.64 29.03 4.35
N LEU A 138 -9.88 28.16 3.36
CA LEU A 138 -9.07 28.03 2.16
C LEU A 138 -9.58 29.01 1.10
N GLU A 139 -8.86 30.08 0.88
CA GLU A 139 -9.17 31.05 -0.16
C GLU A 139 -8.94 30.43 -1.54
N THR A 140 -10.03 30.22 -2.29
CA THR A 140 -10.00 29.60 -3.63
C THR A 140 -9.81 30.64 -4.74
N GLY A 141 -10.10 31.93 -4.45
CA GLY A 141 -10.17 33.00 -5.44
C GLY A 141 -11.47 33.01 -6.25
N ILE A 142 -12.39 32.10 -6.00
CA ILE A 142 -13.70 32.01 -6.65
C ILE A 142 -14.71 32.69 -5.73
N LYS A 143 -15.16 33.89 -6.12
CA LYS A 143 -16.00 34.76 -5.27
C LYS A 143 -17.23 34.07 -4.69
N VAL A 144 -17.93 33.26 -5.50
CA VAL A 144 -19.14 32.58 -5.03
C VAL A 144 -18.85 31.51 -3.98
N ILE A 145 -17.72 30.80 -4.10
CA ILE A 145 -17.30 29.80 -3.11
C ILE A 145 -16.87 30.50 -1.83
N ASP A 146 -15.94 31.44 -1.94
CA ASP A 146 -15.31 32.07 -0.79
C ASP A 146 -16.30 32.90 0.05
N LEU A 147 -17.36 33.45 -0.60
CA LEU A 147 -18.35 34.29 0.06
C LEU A 147 -19.57 33.53 0.57
N ILE A 148 -20.06 32.55 -0.19
CA ILE A 148 -21.35 31.89 0.12
C ILE A 148 -21.16 30.53 0.79
N CYS A 149 -20.15 29.76 0.37
CA CYS A 149 -19.87 28.43 0.92
C CYS A 149 -18.36 28.18 1.02
N PRO A 150 -17.65 28.91 1.91
CA PRO A 150 -16.21 28.83 2.00
C PRO A 150 -15.73 27.42 2.39
N PHE A 151 -14.62 27.01 1.82
CA PHE A 151 -13.98 25.75 2.18
C PHE A 151 -13.11 25.95 3.42
N ILE A 152 -13.26 25.05 4.38
CA ILE A 152 -12.44 25.05 5.59
C ILE A 152 -11.24 24.13 5.36
N LYS A 153 -10.03 24.60 5.68
CA LYS A 153 -8.82 23.78 5.64
C LYS A 153 -8.98 22.55 6.54
N GLY A 154 -8.70 21.35 6.03
CA GLY A 154 -8.91 20.09 6.74
C GLY A 154 -10.37 19.60 6.77
N GLY A 155 -11.30 20.38 6.22
CA GLY A 155 -12.72 20.01 6.11
C GLY A 155 -12.97 19.04 4.96
N LYS A 156 -14.17 18.44 4.97
CA LYS A 156 -14.65 17.59 3.87
C LYS A 156 -15.61 18.40 3.01
N VAL A 157 -15.29 18.48 1.72
CA VAL A 157 -16.10 19.22 0.73
C VAL A 157 -16.52 18.27 -0.38
N GLY A 158 -17.81 18.27 -0.74
CA GLY A 158 -18.36 17.53 -1.88
C GLY A 158 -18.76 18.50 -2.98
N ALA A 159 -18.27 18.26 -4.19
CA ALA A 159 -18.72 18.96 -5.40
C ALA A 159 -19.45 17.95 -6.29
N PHE A 160 -20.71 18.22 -6.58
CA PHE A 160 -21.57 17.34 -7.38
C PHE A 160 -22.02 18.12 -8.64
N GLY A 161 -21.95 17.46 -9.80
CA GLY A 161 -22.36 18.04 -11.05
C GLY A 161 -22.78 16.97 -12.05
#